data_98f08984acfe447205e1973297b11459
#
_entry.id   98f08984acfe447205e1973297b11459
#
_cell.length_a   1.000
_cell.length_b   1.000
_cell.length_c   1.000
_cell.angle_alpha   90.00
_cell.angle_beta   90.00
_cell.angle_gamma   90.00
#
_symmetry.space_group_name_H-M   'P 1'
#
loop_
_entity.id
_entity.type
_entity.pdbx_description
1 polymer ?
#
loop_
_entity_poly.entity_id
_entity_poly.type
_entity_poly.pdbx_seq_one_letter_code
_entity_poly.pdbx_strand_id
1 'polypeptide(L)'
;MRVAIIGSRSITMDAYPILEQFMPKGTSEIVSGGATGADELAEEYARRNHLPLKVFHPNYDRYHKTAPLQRNLSIIRYSDFVLALWDGTSRGTAHVIQNCILEYTHVHVLLIRDGALVKTLFGQEPSGRLIDSSC
;
A
#
# COMPACT_ATOMS: atom_id res chain seq x y z
N MET A 1 -11.31 -9.40 -3.87
CA MET A 1 -11.19 -8.07 -3.22
C MET A 1 -10.19 -7.20 -3.92
N ARG A 2 -10.37 -5.91 -3.80
CA ARG A 2 -9.48 -4.89 -4.34
C ARG A 2 -8.41 -4.58 -3.31
N VAL A 3 -7.15 -4.72 -3.68
CA VAL A 3 -6.02 -4.51 -2.77
C VAL A 3 -5.16 -3.36 -3.28
N ALA A 4 -5.05 -2.31 -2.48
CA ALA A 4 -4.14 -1.21 -2.80
C ALA A 4 -2.75 -1.53 -2.27
N ILE A 5 -1.75 -1.32 -3.10
CA ILE A 5 -0.35 -1.40 -2.72
C ILE A 5 0.20 0.02 -2.83
N ILE A 6 0.51 0.60 -1.70
CA ILE A 6 1.01 1.97 -1.64
C ILE A 6 2.24 2.02 -0.72
N GLY A 7 3.00 3.08 -0.80
CA GLY A 7 4.11 3.22 0.10
C GLY A 7 5.12 4.27 -0.30
N SER A 8 6.26 4.21 0.36
CA SER A 8 7.32 5.20 0.26
C SER A 8 8.05 5.09 -1.08
N ARG A 9 8.52 6.24 -1.58
CA ARG A 9 9.31 6.29 -2.81
C ARG A 9 10.67 5.59 -2.67
N SER A 10 11.15 5.45 -1.44
CA SER A 10 12.42 4.78 -1.14
C SER A 10 12.34 3.25 -1.29
N ILE A 11 11.14 2.70 -1.37
CA ILE A 11 10.97 1.26 -1.55
C ILE A 11 11.39 0.87 -2.97
N THR A 12 12.24 -0.14 -3.06
CA THR A 12 12.78 -0.62 -4.33
C THR A 12 12.29 -2.04 -4.62
N MET A 13 12.61 -2.53 -5.81
CA MET A 13 12.22 -3.88 -6.23
C MET A 13 12.80 -4.97 -5.33
N ASP A 14 13.82 -4.67 -4.54
CA ASP A 14 14.37 -5.60 -3.54
C ASP A 14 13.32 -6.04 -2.52
N ALA A 15 12.28 -5.22 -2.29
CA ALA A 15 11.20 -5.55 -1.37
C ALA A 15 10.10 -6.42 -1.99
N TYR A 16 10.21 -6.76 -3.27
CA TYR A 16 9.16 -7.53 -3.95
C TYR A 16 8.86 -8.88 -3.27
N PRO A 17 9.85 -9.67 -2.84
CA PRO A 17 9.56 -10.92 -2.13
C PRO A 17 8.77 -10.72 -0.84
N ILE A 18 8.98 -9.59 -0.16
CA ILE A 18 8.19 -9.25 1.04
C ILE A 18 6.74 -8.99 0.64
N LEU A 19 6.53 -8.22 -0.42
CA LEU A 19 5.19 -7.95 -0.93
C LEU A 19 4.45 -9.25 -1.23
N GLU A 20 5.08 -10.17 -1.97
CA GLU A 20 4.47 -11.45 -2.32
C GLU A 20 4.04 -12.24 -1.10
N GLN A 21 4.85 -12.22 -0.06
CA GLN A 21 4.59 -12.95 1.18
C GLN A 21 3.33 -12.46 1.90
N PHE A 22 3.05 -11.16 1.82
CA PHE A 22 1.96 -10.54 2.58
C PHE A 22 0.72 -10.24 1.75
N MET A 23 0.70 -10.54 0.47
CA MET A 23 -0.49 -10.30 -0.34
C MET A 23 -1.64 -11.20 0.10
N PRO A 24 -2.84 -10.62 0.34
CA PRO A 24 -3.99 -11.41 0.77
C PRO A 24 -4.44 -12.40 -0.30
N LYS A 25 -4.91 -13.56 0.16
CA LYS A 25 -5.62 -14.50 -0.72
C LYS A 25 -6.95 -13.86 -1.13
N GLY A 26 -7.39 -14.16 -2.34
CA GLY A 26 -8.63 -13.60 -2.86
C GLY A 26 -8.47 -12.21 -3.47
N THR A 27 -7.24 -11.75 -3.68
CA THR A 27 -6.97 -10.51 -4.40
C THR A 27 -7.43 -10.66 -5.85
N SER A 28 -8.31 -9.76 -6.29
CA SER A 28 -8.86 -9.79 -7.64
C SER A 28 -8.48 -8.57 -8.49
N GLU A 29 -8.02 -7.51 -7.84
CA GLU A 29 -7.63 -6.28 -8.51
C GLU A 29 -6.57 -5.58 -7.67
N ILE A 30 -5.56 -5.02 -8.34
CA ILE A 30 -4.51 -4.22 -7.70
C ILE A 30 -4.82 -2.75 -7.92
N VAL A 31 -4.65 -1.95 -6.87
CA VAL A 31 -4.89 -0.51 -6.90
C VAL A 31 -3.57 0.21 -6.58
N SER A 32 -3.25 1.24 -7.34
CA SER A 32 -1.98 1.98 -7.22
C SER A 32 -2.19 3.47 -7.45
N GLY A 33 -1.26 4.26 -6.97
CA GLY A 33 -1.22 5.71 -7.20
C GLY A 33 -0.38 6.15 -8.39
N GLY A 34 0.29 5.21 -9.07
CA GLY A 34 1.08 5.51 -10.26
C GLY A 34 2.38 6.30 -10.01
N ALA A 35 2.87 6.32 -8.76
CA ALA A 35 4.13 6.97 -8.42
C ALA A 35 5.31 6.00 -8.51
N THR A 36 6.50 6.45 -8.08
CA THR A 36 7.68 5.58 -7.99
C THR A 36 7.69 4.80 -6.67
N GLY A 37 8.63 3.88 -6.54
CA GLY A 37 8.79 3.10 -5.32
C GLY A 37 7.76 1.99 -5.19
N ALA A 38 6.99 1.98 -4.11
CA ALA A 38 6.02 0.92 -3.85
C ALA A 38 4.99 0.74 -4.96
N ASP A 39 4.65 1.82 -5.67
CA ASP A 39 3.69 1.73 -6.78
C ASP A 39 4.26 0.93 -7.96
N GLU A 40 5.57 0.90 -8.13
CA GLU A 40 6.22 0.05 -9.15
C GLU A 40 6.10 -1.44 -8.78
N LEU A 41 6.15 -1.75 -7.48
CA LEU A 41 5.92 -3.12 -7.02
C LEU A 41 4.48 -3.56 -7.28
N ALA A 42 3.52 -2.62 -7.14
CA ALA A 42 2.12 -2.89 -7.43
C ALA A 42 1.92 -3.28 -8.90
N GLU A 43 2.53 -2.52 -9.80
CA GLU A 43 2.46 -2.82 -11.24
C GLU A 43 3.06 -4.19 -11.55
N GLU A 44 4.21 -4.49 -10.96
CA GLU A 44 4.90 -5.76 -11.18
C GLU A 44 4.07 -6.95 -10.65
N TYR A 45 3.45 -6.78 -9.47
CA TYR A 45 2.60 -7.83 -8.91
C TYR A 45 1.37 -8.09 -9.79
N ALA A 46 0.71 -7.04 -10.26
CA ALA A 46 -0.43 -7.17 -11.16
C ALA A 46 -0.04 -7.90 -12.44
N ARG A 47 1.11 -7.53 -13.02
CA ARG A 47 1.61 -8.15 -14.26
C ARG A 47 1.91 -9.64 -14.06
N ARG A 48 2.64 -9.99 -13.00
CA ARG A 48 3.06 -11.38 -12.75
C ARG A 48 1.88 -12.29 -12.44
N ASN A 49 0.83 -11.74 -11.82
CA ASN A 49 -0.34 -12.53 -11.41
C ASN A 49 -1.54 -12.36 -12.34
N HIS A 50 -1.35 -11.70 -13.47
CA HIS A 50 -2.41 -11.46 -14.47
C HIS A 50 -3.66 -10.84 -13.87
N LEU A 51 -3.46 -9.84 -12.99
CA LEU A 51 -4.55 -9.12 -12.33
C LEU A 51 -4.75 -7.75 -12.96
N PRO A 52 -6.00 -7.26 -12.99
CA PRO A 52 -6.25 -5.87 -13.40
C PRO A 52 -5.55 -4.89 -12.47
N LEU A 53 -5.09 -3.79 -13.04
CA LEU A 53 -4.45 -2.70 -12.31
C LEU A 53 -5.29 -1.43 -12.47
N LYS A 54 -5.78 -0.90 -11.35
CA LYS A 54 -6.46 0.39 -11.30
C LYS A 54 -5.50 1.43 -10.76
N VAL A 55 -5.21 2.47 -11.57
CA VAL A 55 -4.29 3.54 -11.18
C VAL A 55 -5.08 4.83 -10.96
N PHE A 56 -4.89 5.44 -9.80
CA PHE A 56 -5.44 6.74 -9.48
C PHE A 56 -4.34 7.78 -9.58
N HIS A 57 -4.45 8.69 -10.53
CA HIS A 57 -3.48 9.78 -10.69
C HIS A 57 -3.93 11.02 -9.93
N PRO A 58 -2.99 11.81 -9.37
CA PRO A 58 -3.36 13.07 -8.74
C PRO A 58 -3.92 14.04 -9.79
N ASN A 59 -5.03 14.69 -9.46
CA ASN A 59 -5.63 15.69 -10.33
C ASN A 59 -5.22 17.10 -9.86
N TYR A 60 -4.08 17.55 -10.33
CA TYR A 60 -3.51 18.85 -9.94
C TYR A 60 -4.36 20.04 -10.42
N ASP A 61 -5.06 19.88 -11.53
CA ASP A 61 -5.91 20.94 -12.08
C ASP A 61 -7.07 21.26 -11.12
N ARG A 62 -7.64 20.23 -10.49
CA ARG A 62 -8.76 20.41 -9.57
C ARG A 62 -8.32 20.68 -8.13
N TYR A 63 -7.29 19.99 -7.64
CA TYR A 63 -6.94 19.97 -6.23
C TYR A 63 -5.61 20.66 -5.91
N HIS A 64 -4.88 21.12 -6.92
CA HIS A 64 -3.62 21.82 -6.77
C HIS A 64 -2.65 21.07 -5.85
N LYS A 65 -2.15 21.72 -4.80
CA LYS A 65 -1.16 21.13 -3.88
C LYS A 65 -1.70 19.93 -3.09
N THR A 66 -3.02 19.84 -2.91
CA THR A 66 -3.64 18.74 -2.17
C THR A 66 -3.95 17.54 -3.05
N ALA A 67 -3.64 17.58 -4.35
CA ALA A 67 -3.98 16.52 -5.28
C ALA A 67 -3.47 15.14 -4.86
N PRO A 68 -2.21 14.98 -4.37
CA PRO A 68 -1.77 13.66 -3.90
C PRO A 68 -2.58 13.15 -2.71
N LEU A 69 -2.99 14.03 -1.79
CA LEU A 69 -3.78 13.63 -0.63
C LEU A 69 -5.20 13.22 -1.05
N GLN A 70 -5.80 13.95 -1.98
CA GLN A 70 -7.12 13.61 -2.51
C GLN A 70 -7.09 12.29 -3.29
N ARG A 71 -6.02 12.06 -4.07
CA ARG A 71 -5.81 10.78 -4.75
C ARG A 71 -5.73 9.63 -3.76
N ASN A 72 -5.01 9.81 -2.65
CA ASN A 72 -4.86 8.79 -1.61
C ASN A 72 -6.22 8.45 -0.99
N LEU A 73 -7.07 9.43 -0.72
CA LEU A 73 -8.43 9.19 -0.22
C LEU A 73 -9.26 8.38 -1.20
N SER A 74 -9.15 8.67 -2.49
CA SER A 74 -9.84 7.91 -3.53
C SER A 74 -9.39 6.44 -3.55
N ILE A 75 -8.09 6.19 -3.40
CA ILE A 75 -7.54 4.83 -3.30
C ILE A 75 -8.14 4.09 -2.11
N ILE A 76 -8.14 4.73 -0.93
CA ILE A 76 -8.62 4.13 0.32
C ILE A 76 -10.10 3.76 0.20
N ARG A 77 -10.91 4.65 -0.34
CA ARG A 77 -12.35 4.44 -0.48
C ARG A 77 -12.73 3.40 -1.52
N TYR A 78 -11.89 3.25 -2.54
CA TYR A 78 -12.11 2.26 -3.60
C TYR A 78 -11.69 0.85 -3.18
N SER A 79 -10.73 0.73 -2.28
CA SER A 79 -10.07 -0.52 -1.93
C SER A 79 -10.71 -1.23 -0.75
N ASP A 80 -10.67 -2.54 -0.75
CA ASP A 80 -11.12 -3.37 0.37
C ASP A 80 -10.01 -3.56 1.40
N PHE A 81 -8.76 -3.46 0.96
CA PHE A 81 -7.59 -3.70 1.78
C PHE A 81 -6.42 -2.86 1.26
N VAL A 82 -5.67 -2.27 2.17
CA VAL A 82 -4.47 -1.48 1.83
C VAL A 82 -3.24 -2.14 2.43
N LEU A 83 -2.28 -2.44 1.58
CA LEU A 83 -0.96 -2.89 2.02
C LEU A 83 0.00 -1.71 1.84
N ALA A 84 0.51 -1.20 2.96
CA ALA A 84 1.37 -0.03 2.99
C ALA A 84 2.81 -0.45 3.27
N LEU A 85 3.71 -0.18 2.32
CA LEU A 85 5.14 -0.43 2.48
C LEU A 85 5.81 0.88 2.88
N TRP A 86 6.18 0.98 4.16
CA TRP A 86 6.60 2.25 4.77
C TRP A 86 8.06 2.19 5.21
N ASP A 87 8.78 3.27 4.99
CA ASP A 87 10.16 3.42 5.46
C ASP A 87 10.26 3.99 6.88
N GLY A 88 9.12 4.32 7.49
CA GLY A 88 9.04 4.89 8.83
C GLY A 88 9.13 6.41 8.87
N THR A 89 9.42 7.07 7.77
CA THR A 89 9.61 8.52 7.73
C THR A 89 8.74 9.24 6.70
N SER A 90 8.32 8.56 5.65
CA SER A 90 7.52 9.15 4.58
C SER A 90 6.18 9.67 5.11
N ARG A 91 5.93 10.96 4.93
CA ARG A 91 4.68 11.61 5.37
C ARG A 91 3.48 11.20 4.53
N GLY A 92 3.68 11.00 3.24
CA GLY A 92 2.60 10.57 2.34
C GLY A 92 2.06 9.20 2.74
N THR A 93 2.95 8.26 3.05
CA THR A 93 2.55 6.93 3.50
C THR A 93 1.88 6.99 4.88
N ALA A 94 2.43 7.78 5.81
CA ALA A 94 1.81 7.98 7.12
C ALA A 94 0.38 8.55 6.99
N HIS A 95 0.17 9.48 6.06
CA HIS A 95 -1.15 10.04 5.79
C HIS A 95 -2.13 8.95 5.33
N VAL A 96 -1.71 8.07 4.43
CA VAL A 96 -2.56 6.96 3.99
C VAL A 96 -2.92 6.05 5.16
N ILE A 97 -1.95 5.69 5.98
CA ILE A 97 -2.17 4.82 7.15
C ILE A 97 -3.20 5.46 8.09
N GLN A 98 -3.03 6.74 8.42
CA GLN A 98 -3.96 7.46 9.28
C GLN A 98 -5.36 7.51 8.69
N ASN A 99 -5.49 7.76 7.41
CA ASN A 99 -6.79 7.84 6.76
C ASN A 99 -7.48 6.48 6.60
N CYS A 100 -6.72 5.41 6.45
CA CYS A 100 -7.29 4.06 6.52
C CYS A 100 -7.96 3.82 7.88
N ILE A 101 -7.31 4.23 8.96
CA ILE A 101 -7.86 4.10 10.31
C ILE A 101 -9.15 4.93 10.44
N LEU A 102 -9.12 6.18 9.98
CA LEU A 102 -10.26 7.07 10.06
C LEU A 102 -11.45 6.60 9.21
N GLU A 103 -11.19 6.00 8.06
CA GLU A 103 -12.21 5.52 7.12
C GLU A 103 -12.62 4.07 7.40
N TYR A 104 -12.09 3.45 8.44
CA TYR A 104 -12.33 2.03 8.77
C TYR A 104 -11.97 1.08 7.63
N THR A 105 -10.95 1.41 6.86
CA THR A 105 -10.43 0.54 5.82
C THR A 105 -9.31 -0.32 6.39
N HIS A 106 -9.33 -1.62 6.12
CA HIS A 106 -8.27 -2.52 6.53
C HIS A 106 -6.93 -2.07 5.97
N VAL A 107 -5.94 -1.92 6.85
CA VAL A 107 -4.57 -1.60 6.46
C VAL A 107 -3.59 -2.53 7.16
N HIS A 108 -2.63 -3.04 6.40
CA HIS A 108 -1.49 -3.79 6.91
C HIS A 108 -0.24 -3.01 6.57
N VAL A 109 0.53 -2.63 7.56
CA VAL A 109 1.74 -1.82 7.37
C VAL A 109 2.96 -2.71 7.46
N LEU A 110 3.80 -2.66 6.44
CA LEU A 110 5.09 -3.33 6.41
C LEU A 110 6.17 -2.28 6.53
N LEU A 111 6.85 -2.24 7.66
CA LEU A 111 7.97 -1.32 7.89
C LEU A 111 9.21 -1.93 7.25
N ILE A 112 9.72 -1.28 6.21
CA ILE A 112 10.84 -1.78 5.41
C ILE A 112 11.96 -0.75 5.42
N ARG A 113 13.17 -1.21 5.74
CA ARG A 113 14.38 -0.39 5.70
C ARG A 113 15.49 -1.17 5.02
N ASP A 114 16.16 -0.52 4.08
CA ASP A 114 17.28 -1.11 3.33
C ASP A 114 16.90 -2.47 2.70
N GLY A 115 15.68 -2.54 2.17
CA GLY A 115 15.17 -3.73 1.49
C GLY A 115 14.73 -4.87 2.41
N ALA A 116 14.78 -4.68 3.73
CA ALA A 116 14.45 -5.71 4.70
C ALA A 116 13.21 -5.34 5.53
N LEU A 117 12.39 -6.33 5.83
CA LEU A 117 11.24 -6.15 6.70
C LEU A 117 11.71 -6.01 8.15
N VAL A 118 11.39 -4.87 8.78
CA VAL A 118 11.69 -4.61 10.18
C VAL A 118 10.60 -5.15 11.09
N LYS A 119 9.34 -4.80 10.80
CA LYS A 119 8.15 -5.29 11.52
C LYS A 119 6.89 -4.99 10.75
N THR A 120 5.79 -5.56 11.21
CA THR A 120 4.46 -5.31 10.66
C THR A 120 3.58 -4.64 11.71
N LEU A 121 2.60 -3.86 11.23
CA LEU A 121 1.64 -3.15 12.07
C LEU A 121 0.23 -3.33 11.50
N PHE A 122 -0.77 -3.40 12.37
CA PHE A 122 -2.20 -3.39 12.03
C PHE A 122 -2.64 -4.51 11.08
N GLY A 123 -2.02 -5.69 11.13
CA GLY A 123 -2.34 -6.72 10.16
C GLY A 123 -2.27 -8.13 10.70
N GLN A 124 -2.21 -9.07 9.77
CA GLN A 124 -2.09 -10.49 10.05
C GLN A 124 -0.83 -11.05 9.41
N GLU A 125 -0.25 -12.07 10.04
CA GLU A 125 0.80 -12.83 9.41
C GLU A 125 0.27 -13.57 8.18
N PRO A 126 1.12 -13.98 7.25
CA PRO A 126 0.69 -14.76 6.09
C PRO A 126 -0.06 -16.05 6.46
N SER A 127 0.16 -16.57 7.67
CA SER A 127 -0.56 -17.73 8.22
C SER A 127 -2.00 -17.41 8.65
N GLY A 128 -2.42 -16.15 8.64
CA GLY A 128 -3.73 -15.71 9.11
C GLY A 128 -3.79 -15.38 10.59
N ARG A 129 -2.70 -15.54 11.32
CA ARG A 129 -2.65 -15.20 12.75
C ARG A 129 -2.46 -13.69 12.92
N LEU A 130 -3.22 -13.09 13.88
CA LEU A 130 -3.07 -11.68 14.20
C LEU A 130 -1.68 -11.38 14.72
N ILE A 131 -1.12 -10.26 14.26
CA ILE A 131 0.17 -9.75 14.71
C ILE A 131 -0.10 -8.71 15.78
N ASP A 132 0.58 -8.86 16.92
CA ASP A 132 0.50 -7.88 18.00
C ASP A 132 1.31 -6.64 17.60
N SER A 133 0.61 -5.56 17.31
CA SER A 133 1.23 -4.30 16.88
C SER A 133 1.77 -3.48 18.05
N SER A 134 1.51 -3.88 19.28
CA SER A 134 1.98 -3.15 20.46
C SER A 134 3.41 -3.48 20.85
N CYS A 135 3.97 -4.50 20.29
CA CYS A 135 5.33 -4.95 20.60
C CYS A 135 6.40 -4.23 19.80
#